data_8a9c7a358217720cd2c0b0c4f7693859
#
_entry.id   8a9c7a358217720cd2c0b0c4f7693859
#
_cell.length_a   1.000
_cell.length_b   1.000
_cell.length_c   1.000
_cell.angle_alpha   90.00
_cell.angle_beta   90.00
_cell.angle_gamma   90.00
#
_symmetry.space_group_name_H-M   'P 1'
#
loop_
_entity.id
_entity.type
_entity.pdbx_description
1 polymer ?
#
loop_
_entity_poly.entity_id
_entity_poly.type
_entity_poly.pdbx_seq_one_letter_code
_entity_poly.pdbx_strand_id
1 'polypeptide(L)'
;MDNNFVFGYNIPTKILFGCGELKRLSTETLPGKKALIVISSGTSMRKYGYLDKVIGLLKENNVDAVVYDKILPNPIKDHVMEGAAICREENCDMIIGLGGGSSIDTAKSIAIMACNDGDYWEYVEGGIGKGLPYSKALPIIAIPTTAGTGTEADPWTVITNLETNEKIGIGSTLTFPCLSI
;
A
#
# COMPACT_ATOMS: atom_id res chain seq x y z
N MET A 1 6.85 4.22 -44.12
CA MET A 1 6.68 4.49 -42.66
C MET A 1 7.04 3.23 -41.97
N ASP A 2 8.25 3.12 -41.44
CA ASP A 2 8.68 1.96 -40.65
C ASP A 2 8.00 2.06 -39.29
N ASN A 3 6.87 1.36 -39.13
CA ASN A 3 6.19 1.23 -37.87
C ASN A 3 6.90 0.16 -37.00
N ASN A 4 8.12 0.44 -36.58
CA ASN A 4 8.80 -0.35 -35.56
C ASN A 4 8.19 0.05 -34.20
N PHE A 5 7.03 -0.53 -33.89
CA PHE A 5 6.42 -0.39 -32.59
C PHE A 5 7.15 -1.32 -31.60
N VAL A 6 7.96 -0.75 -30.72
CA VAL A 6 8.71 -1.49 -29.69
C VAL A 6 8.28 -1.00 -28.32
N PHE A 7 7.85 -1.89 -27.46
CA PHE A 7 7.56 -1.58 -26.07
C PHE A 7 8.00 -2.71 -25.14
N GLY A 8 8.29 -2.34 -23.88
CA GLY A 8 8.50 -3.30 -22.80
C GLY A 8 7.33 -3.22 -21.81
N TYR A 9 6.91 -4.38 -21.29
CA TYR A 9 5.88 -4.48 -20.28
C TYR A 9 6.36 -5.39 -19.15
N ASN A 10 6.32 -4.89 -17.90
CA ASN A 10 6.70 -5.67 -16.73
C ASN A 10 5.84 -5.28 -15.53
N ILE A 11 5.10 -6.24 -15.00
CA ILE A 11 4.40 -6.12 -13.70
C ILE A 11 4.97 -7.20 -12.79
N PRO A 12 5.77 -6.84 -11.77
CA PRO A 12 6.37 -7.82 -10.86
C PRO A 12 5.38 -8.38 -9.83
N THR A 13 4.18 -7.81 -9.75
CA THR A 13 3.14 -8.21 -8.79
C THR A 13 2.60 -9.60 -9.10
N LYS A 14 2.63 -10.51 -8.12
CA LYS A 14 1.86 -11.76 -8.18
C LYS A 14 0.38 -11.43 -7.94
N ILE A 15 -0.46 -11.72 -8.91
CA ILE A 15 -1.90 -11.47 -8.83
C ILE A 15 -2.65 -12.80 -8.68
N LEU A 16 -3.46 -12.92 -7.62
CA LEU A 16 -4.39 -14.02 -7.38
C LEU A 16 -5.81 -13.47 -7.55
N PHE A 17 -6.47 -13.84 -8.63
CA PHE A 17 -7.80 -13.31 -8.97
C PHE A 17 -8.83 -14.43 -9.08
N GLY A 18 -9.93 -14.31 -8.33
CA GLY A 18 -11.04 -15.25 -8.40
C GLY A 18 -11.89 -15.26 -7.13
N CYS A 19 -13.08 -15.87 -7.26
CA CYS A 19 -13.96 -16.04 -6.10
C CYS A 19 -13.30 -16.94 -5.06
N GLY A 20 -13.08 -16.39 -3.86
CA GLY A 20 -12.52 -17.14 -2.73
C GLY A 20 -11.00 -17.12 -2.65
N GLU A 21 -10.29 -16.51 -3.60
CA GLU A 21 -8.81 -16.44 -3.61
C GLU A 21 -8.23 -15.77 -2.35
N LEU A 22 -8.99 -14.90 -1.67
CA LEU A 22 -8.57 -14.33 -0.39
C LEU A 22 -8.14 -15.39 0.63
N LYS A 23 -8.67 -16.61 0.56
CA LYS A 23 -8.27 -17.72 1.42
C LYS A 23 -6.80 -18.10 1.26
N ARG A 24 -6.21 -17.79 0.11
CA ARG A 24 -4.79 -18.04 -0.17
C ARG A 24 -3.87 -17.27 0.77
N LEU A 25 -4.34 -16.20 1.40
CA LEU A 25 -3.57 -15.45 2.39
C LEU A 25 -3.10 -16.33 3.57
N SER A 26 -3.84 -17.40 3.89
CA SER A 26 -3.45 -18.35 4.95
C SER A 26 -2.38 -19.37 4.53
N THR A 27 -2.11 -19.50 3.23
CA THR A 27 -1.21 -20.54 2.68
C THR A 27 -0.09 -20.00 1.81
N GLU A 28 -0.19 -18.75 1.34
CA GLU A 28 0.88 -18.13 0.57
C GLU A 28 2.11 -17.86 1.44
N THR A 29 3.27 -17.94 0.83
CA THR A 29 4.51 -17.46 1.47
C THR A 29 4.48 -15.94 1.52
N LEU A 30 4.25 -15.40 2.71
CA LEU A 30 4.22 -13.95 2.93
C LEU A 30 5.62 -13.41 3.24
N PRO A 31 5.91 -12.15 2.87
CA PRO A 31 7.24 -11.57 2.97
C PRO A 31 7.65 -11.18 4.39
N GLY A 32 6.75 -11.27 5.37
CA GLY A 32 6.96 -10.84 6.74
C GLY A 32 6.19 -11.68 7.77
N LYS A 33 6.33 -11.31 9.03
CA LYS A 33 5.70 -11.98 10.19
C LYS A 33 4.77 -11.06 10.99
N LYS A 34 4.82 -9.75 10.76
CA LYS A 34 3.93 -8.77 11.37
C LYS A 34 3.50 -7.72 10.37
N ALA A 35 2.21 -7.65 10.07
CA ALA A 35 1.64 -6.74 9.07
C ALA A 35 1.03 -5.49 9.71
N LEU A 36 1.23 -4.32 9.09
CA LEU A 36 0.35 -3.17 9.30
C LEU A 36 -0.77 -3.22 8.26
N ILE A 37 -2.00 -3.44 8.69
CA ILE A 37 -3.18 -3.43 7.82
C ILE A 37 -3.74 -2.00 7.74
N VAL A 38 -3.71 -1.40 6.56
CA VAL A 38 -4.15 -0.04 6.28
C VAL A 38 -5.54 -0.07 5.66
N ILE A 39 -6.53 0.53 6.33
CA ILE A 39 -7.92 0.59 5.89
C ILE A 39 -8.47 2.02 5.98
N SER A 40 -9.58 2.27 5.29
CA SER A 40 -10.30 3.54 5.42
C SER A 40 -10.93 3.71 6.81
N SER A 41 -11.12 4.97 7.21
CA SER A 41 -11.84 5.36 8.44
C SER A 41 -13.35 5.05 8.37
N GLY A 42 -13.84 4.61 7.22
CA GLY A 42 -15.22 4.16 7.05
C GLY A 42 -15.50 2.81 7.72
N THR A 43 -16.77 2.48 7.86
CA THR A 43 -17.19 1.26 8.58
C THR A 43 -17.21 -0.01 7.74
N SER A 44 -17.09 0.08 6.40
CA SER A 44 -17.35 -1.04 5.48
C SER A 44 -16.44 -2.25 5.72
N MET A 45 -15.15 -2.05 5.94
CA MET A 45 -14.19 -3.16 6.15
C MET A 45 -14.54 -3.99 7.40
N ARG A 46 -15.01 -3.32 8.46
CA ARG A 46 -15.45 -3.97 9.70
C ARG A 46 -16.87 -4.54 9.56
N LYS A 47 -17.82 -3.70 9.06
CA LYS A 47 -19.24 -4.07 8.94
C LYS A 47 -19.47 -5.32 8.09
N TYR A 48 -18.72 -5.49 7.02
CA TYR A 48 -18.84 -6.65 6.13
C TYR A 48 -17.88 -7.80 6.49
N GLY A 49 -17.16 -7.68 7.61
CA GLY A 49 -16.27 -8.72 8.12
C GLY A 49 -14.98 -8.93 7.32
N TYR A 50 -14.64 -8.06 6.39
CA TYR A 50 -13.44 -8.22 5.57
C TYR A 50 -12.17 -8.10 6.40
N LEU A 51 -12.10 -7.14 7.33
CA LEU A 51 -10.96 -6.97 8.22
C LEU A 51 -10.75 -8.21 9.10
N ASP A 52 -11.81 -8.68 9.77
CA ASP A 52 -11.73 -9.85 10.66
C ASP A 52 -11.30 -11.10 9.90
N LYS A 53 -11.80 -11.25 8.67
CA LYS A 53 -11.40 -12.35 7.80
C LYS A 53 -9.92 -12.29 7.41
N VAL A 54 -9.39 -11.12 7.05
CA VAL A 54 -7.97 -10.94 6.74
C VAL A 54 -7.11 -11.24 7.96
N ILE A 55 -7.47 -10.71 9.13
CA ILE A 55 -6.75 -10.99 10.40
C ILE A 55 -6.75 -12.49 10.72
N GLY A 56 -7.90 -13.15 10.57
CA GLY A 56 -8.01 -14.59 10.79
C GLY A 56 -7.09 -15.41 9.88
N LEU A 57 -7.07 -15.08 8.58
CA LEU A 57 -6.21 -15.77 7.60
C LEU A 57 -4.71 -15.51 7.83
N LEU A 58 -4.34 -14.30 8.26
CA LEU A 58 -2.97 -13.99 8.64
C LEU A 58 -2.54 -14.81 9.86
N LYS A 59 -3.41 -14.90 10.87
CA LYS A 59 -3.16 -15.71 12.06
C LYS A 59 -2.98 -17.20 11.74
N GLU A 60 -3.79 -17.75 10.83
CA GLU A 60 -3.61 -19.13 10.32
C GLU A 60 -2.24 -19.30 9.65
N ASN A 61 -1.68 -18.24 9.06
CA ASN A 61 -0.35 -18.22 8.44
C ASN A 61 0.78 -17.83 9.42
N ASN A 62 0.51 -17.76 10.72
CA ASN A 62 1.45 -17.33 11.78
C ASN A 62 2.00 -15.92 11.54
N VAL A 63 1.15 -15.00 11.11
CA VAL A 63 1.45 -13.58 10.90
C VAL A 63 0.60 -12.77 11.85
N ASP A 64 1.24 -11.91 12.64
CA ASP A 64 0.58 -10.93 13.49
C ASP A 64 0.12 -9.71 12.69
N ALA A 65 -0.86 -8.98 13.22
CA ALA A 65 -1.41 -7.82 12.54
C ALA A 65 -1.71 -6.66 13.49
N VAL A 66 -1.34 -5.46 13.05
CA VAL A 66 -1.74 -4.17 13.63
C VAL A 66 -2.65 -3.48 12.62
N VAL A 67 -3.67 -2.77 13.08
CA VAL A 67 -4.63 -2.10 12.19
C VAL A 67 -4.45 -0.59 12.27
N TYR A 68 -4.33 0.06 11.11
CA TYR A 68 -4.37 1.50 10.95
C TYR A 68 -5.60 1.88 10.11
N ASP A 69 -6.60 2.50 10.71
CA ASP A 69 -7.95 2.68 10.17
C ASP A 69 -8.37 4.16 10.00
N LYS A 70 -7.41 5.06 9.76
CA LYS A 70 -7.68 6.49 9.65
C LYS A 70 -7.77 7.03 8.23
N ILE A 71 -7.66 6.19 7.20
CA ILE A 71 -7.51 6.67 5.83
C ILE A 71 -8.78 7.31 5.31
N LEU A 72 -8.66 8.54 4.83
CA LEU A 72 -9.72 9.31 4.20
C LEU A 72 -9.79 9.04 2.68
N PRO A 73 -10.94 9.25 2.03
CA PRO A 73 -10.97 9.48 0.59
C PRO A 73 -10.01 10.64 0.25
N ASN A 74 -9.18 10.48 -0.80
CA ASN A 74 -8.04 11.37 -1.07
C ASN A 74 -7.06 11.40 0.11
N PRO A 75 -6.17 10.42 0.20
CA PRO A 75 -5.30 10.24 1.35
C PRO A 75 -4.33 11.41 1.51
N ILE A 76 -4.00 11.70 2.77
CA ILE A 76 -3.20 12.86 3.14
C ILE A 76 -1.82 12.46 3.71
N LYS A 77 -0.85 13.35 3.56
CA LYS A 77 0.53 13.19 4.05
C LYS A 77 0.59 12.81 5.53
N ASP A 78 -0.22 13.48 6.36
CA ASP A 78 -0.19 13.27 7.82
C ASP A 78 -0.53 11.83 8.20
N HIS A 79 -1.48 11.21 7.51
CA HIS A 79 -1.82 9.79 7.73
C HIS A 79 -0.70 8.85 7.28
N VAL A 80 0.05 9.21 6.24
CA VAL A 80 1.25 8.45 5.83
C VAL A 80 2.29 8.49 6.94
N MET A 81 2.60 9.67 7.46
CA MET A 81 3.61 9.86 8.50
C MET A 81 3.21 9.18 9.82
N GLU A 82 1.94 9.29 10.23
CA GLU A 82 1.41 8.61 11.41
C GLU A 82 1.47 7.09 11.25
N GLY A 83 1.00 6.56 10.12
CA GLY A 83 1.03 5.12 9.83
C GLY A 83 2.46 4.56 9.81
N ALA A 84 3.42 5.32 9.28
CA ALA A 84 4.82 4.95 9.27
C ALA A 84 5.43 4.93 10.69
N ALA A 85 5.05 5.88 11.56
CA ALA A 85 5.46 5.90 12.96
C ALA A 85 4.95 4.66 13.70
N ILE A 86 3.66 4.34 13.56
CA ILE A 86 3.05 3.12 14.13
C ILE A 86 3.74 1.86 13.61
N CYS A 87 4.01 1.79 12.30
CA CYS A 87 4.69 0.67 11.69
C CYS A 87 6.06 0.40 12.31
N ARG A 88 6.85 1.45 12.55
CA ARG A 88 8.16 1.35 13.20
C ARG A 88 8.04 0.96 14.68
N GLU A 89 7.15 1.61 15.43
CA GLU A 89 6.91 1.35 16.86
C GLU A 89 6.49 -0.11 17.09
N GLU A 90 5.60 -0.60 16.27
CA GLU A 90 5.07 -1.97 16.34
C GLU A 90 6.00 -3.01 15.69
N ASN A 91 7.11 -2.59 15.08
CA ASN A 91 8.05 -3.45 14.36
C ASN A 91 7.35 -4.30 13.27
N CYS A 92 6.46 -3.68 12.51
CA CYS A 92 5.86 -4.33 11.35
C CYS A 92 6.91 -4.49 10.25
N ASP A 93 6.90 -5.62 9.56
CA ASP A 93 7.86 -5.98 8.52
C ASP A 93 7.23 -6.11 7.12
N MET A 94 5.92 -5.87 7.02
CA MET A 94 5.17 -5.73 5.76
C MET A 94 3.94 -4.86 5.96
N ILE A 95 3.40 -4.33 4.84
CA ILE A 95 2.19 -3.50 4.82
C ILE A 95 1.11 -4.19 3.99
N ILE A 96 -0.14 -4.17 4.47
CA ILE A 96 -1.30 -4.66 3.73
C ILE A 96 -2.27 -3.51 3.49
N GLY A 97 -2.48 -3.12 2.24
CA GLY A 97 -3.54 -2.19 1.85
C GLY A 97 -4.85 -2.96 1.61
N LEU A 98 -5.82 -2.84 2.54
CA LEU A 98 -7.13 -3.47 2.41
C LEU A 98 -8.19 -2.40 2.15
N GLY A 99 -8.73 -2.35 0.95
CA GLY A 99 -9.76 -1.36 0.59
C GLY A 99 -9.67 -0.87 -0.84
N GLY A 100 -10.11 0.36 -1.08
CA GLY A 100 -9.97 1.04 -2.36
C GLY A 100 -8.59 1.65 -2.57
N GLY A 101 -8.42 2.38 -3.69
CA GLY A 101 -7.15 3.02 -4.06
C GLY A 101 -6.53 3.84 -2.93
N SER A 102 -7.32 4.64 -2.20
CA SER A 102 -6.80 5.45 -1.09
C SER A 102 -6.09 4.63 0.00
N SER A 103 -6.64 3.46 0.37
CA SER A 103 -6.01 2.57 1.36
C SER A 103 -4.72 1.96 0.83
N ILE A 104 -4.71 1.53 -0.44
CA ILE A 104 -3.54 0.90 -1.06
C ILE A 104 -2.46 1.93 -1.32
N ASP A 105 -2.80 3.13 -1.83
CA ASP A 105 -1.85 4.22 -2.04
C ASP A 105 -1.20 4.65 -0.71
N THR A 106 -2.00 4.79 0.36
CA THR A 106 -1.43 5.10 1.68
C THR A 106 -0.52 3.96 2.17
N ALA A 107 -0.90 2.70 1.95
CA ALA A 107 -0.07 1.56 2.31
C ALA A 107 1.30 1.59 1.61
N LYS A 108 1.34 1.92 0.32
CA LYS A 108 2.60 2.11 -0.43
C LYS A 108 3.45 3.24 0.14
N SER A 109 2.82 4.37 0.45
CA SER A 109 3.52 5.53 1.02
C SER A 109 4.05 5.25 2.43
N ILE A 110 3.27 4.55 3.26
CA ILE A 110 3.72 4.07 4.58
C ILE A 110 4.92 3.13 4.42
N ALA A 111 4.89 2.22 3.44
CA ALA A 111 6.00 1.30 3.19
C ALA A 111 7.32 2.03 2.88
N ILE A 112 7.27 3.15 2.13
CA ILE A 112 8.41 4.03 1.92
C ILE A 112 8.85 4.63 3.24
N MET A 113 7.95 5.33 3.94
CA MET A 113 8.28 6.10 5.13
C MET A 113 8.65 5.25 6.35
N ALA A 114 8.24 4.00 6.39
CA ALA A 114 8.68 3.07 7.44
C ALA A 114 10.20 2.77 7.37
N CYS A 115 10.81 2.92 6.19
CA CYS A 115 12.20 2.61 5.92
C CYS A 115 13.10 3.84 5.69
N ASN A 116 12.53 5.04 5.61
CA ASN A 116 13.28 6.26 5.28
C ASN A 116 12.94 7.37 6.28
N ASP A 117 13.92 8.23 6.55
CA ASP A 117 13.80 9.34 7.51
C ASP A 117 13.17 10.59 6.84
N GLY A 118 12.88 11.61 7.63
CA GLY A 118 12.39 12.90 7.16
C GLY A 118 10.89 12.93 6.91
N ASP A 119 10.44 13.84 6.05
CA ASP A 119 9.03 14.03 5.69
C ASP A 119 8.75 13.38 4.32
N TYR A 120 7.55 12.83 4.14
CA TYR A 120 7.15 12.18 2.89
C TYR A 120 7.30 13.11 1.67
N TRP A 121 7.06 14.42 1.86
CA TRP A 121 7.16 15.40 0.77
C TRP A 121 8.58 15.64 0.29
N GLU A 122 9.59 15.26 1.06
CA GLU A 122 10.99 15.32 0.60
C GLU A 122 11.27 14.32 -0.53
N TYR A 123 10.51 13.24 -0.62
CA TYR A 123 10.63 12.21 -1.67
C TYR A 123 9.75 12.48 -2.89
N VAL A 124 8.83 13.45 -2.81
CA VAL A 124 7.94 13.81 -3.92
C VAL A 124 8.68 14.61 -4.97
N GLU A 125 8.54 14.22 -6.23
CA GLU A 125 9.03 15.02 -7.38
C GLU A 125 7.95 16.02 -7.82
N GLY A 126 8.30 17.29 -7.88
CA GLY A 126 7.41 18.38 -8.30
C GLY A 126 6.81 19.17 -7.14
N GLY A 127 6.12 20.27 -7.46
CA GLY A 127 5.63 21.21 -6.46
C GLY A 127 6.75 21.73 -5.56
N ILE A 128 6.53 21.68 -4.24
CA ILE A 128 7.55 22.00 -3.24
C ILE A 128 8.38 20.78 -2.80
N GLY A 129 8.13 19.62 -3.37
CA GLY A 129 8.85 18.39 -3.06
C GLY A 129 10.33 18.49 -3.46
N LYS A 130 11.20 17.74 -2.77
CA LYS A 130 12.64 17.79 -3.02
C LYS A 130 13.11 16.72 -4.01
N GLY A 131 12.27 15.75 -4.34
CA GLY A 131 12.62 14.63 -5.22
C GLY A 131 13.78 13.77 -4.71
N LEU A 132 13.93 13.63 -3.39
CA LEU A 132 14.98 12.79 -2.83
C LEU A 132 14.74 11.33 -3.22
N PRO A 133 15.78 10.59 -3.60
CA PRO A 133 15.63 9.17 -3.89
C PRO A 133 15.40 8.38 -2.58
N TYR A 134 14.50 7.39 -2.63
CA TYR A 134 14.39 6.38 -1.59
C TYR A 134 14.88 5.03 -2.12
N SER A 135 15.64 4.32 -1.31
CA SER A 135 16.27 3.04 -1.70
C SER A 135 15.64 1.81 -1.04
N LYS A 136 14.67 2.04 -0.15
CA LYS A 136 14.00 0.98 0.61
C LYS A 136 12.51 1.26 0.75
N ALA A 137 11.73 0.20 0.75
CA ALA A 137 10.34 0.18 1.17
C ALA A 137 10.03 -1.20 1.78
N LEU A 138 9.10 -1.28 2.72
CA LEU A 138 8.60 -2.57 3.18
C LEU A 138 7.82 -3.27 2.07
N PRO A 139 7.77 -4.61 2.07
CA PRO A 139 6.92 -5.35 1.13
C PRO A 139 5.44 -4.97 1.30
N ILE A 140 4.74 -4.88 0.18
CA ILE A 140 3.34 -4.44 0.12
C ILE A 140 2.47 -5.58 -0.41
N ILE A 141 1.36 -5.83 0.27
CA ILE A 141 0.28 -6.71 -0.20
C ILE A 141 -0.95 -5.85 -0.45
N ALA A 142 -1.59 -5.98 -1.60
CA ALA A 142 -2.80 -5.27 -1.94
C ALA A 142 -4.02 -6.21 -1.92
N ILE A 143 -5.07 -5.79 -1.22
CA ILE A 143 -6.36 -6.50 -1.20
C ILE A 143 -7.44 -5.49 -1.61
N PRO A 144 -7.63 -5.29 -2.94
CA PRO A 144 -8.56 -4.29 -3.45
C PRO A 144 -10.02 -4.69 -3.23
N THR A 145 -10.83 -3.73 -2.82
CA THR A 145 -12.30 -3.87 -2.70
C THR A 145 -13.05 -3.02 -3.72
N THR A 146 -12.34 -2.34 -4.61
CA THR A 146 -12.88 -1.44 -5.63
C THR A 146 -12.18 -1.70 -6.95
N ALA A 147 -12.94 -2.09 -7.97
CA ALA A 147 -12.43 -2.24 -9.32
C ALA A 147 -12.18 -0.87 -9.98
N GLY A 148 -11.13 -0.74 -10.79
CA GLY A 148 -10.90 0.39 -11.68
C GLY A 148 -9.71 1.27 -11.32
N THR A 149 -9.15 1.22 -10.12
CA THR A 149 -7.98 2.04 -9.77
C THR A 149 -6.67 1.49 -10.34
N GLY A 150 -6.54 0.15 -10.41
CA GLY A 150 -5.34 -0.52 -10.89
C GLY A 150 -4.16 -0.47 -9.92
N THR A 151 -4.30 0.25 -8.80
CA THR A 151 -3.20 0.46 -7.84
C THR A 151 -2.65 -0.84 -7.24
N GLU A 152 -3.42 -1.92 -7.29
CA GLU A 152 -2.99 -3.25 -6.88
C GLU A 152 -1.91 -3.86 -7.79
N ALA A 153 -1.71 -3.29 -8.99
CA ALA A 153 -0.80 -3.82 -10.01
C ALA A 153 0.15 -2.76 -10.58
N ASP A 154 0.17 -1.56 -10.02
CA ASP A 154 1.07 -0.48 -10.41
C ASP A 154 1.95 0.00 -9.23
N PRO A 155 2.98 0.81 -9.47
CA PRO A 155 3.84 1.32 -8.39
C PRO A 155 3.35 2.65 -7.81
N TRP A 156 2.36 3.29 -8.43
CA TRP A 156 2.00 4.67 -8.09
C TRP A 156 1.23 4.76 -6.79
N THR A 157 1.48 5.82 -6.06
CA THR A 157 0.74 6.26 -4.87
C THR A 157 0.49 7.75 -4.98
N VAL A 158 -0.75 8.19 -4.78
CA VAL A 158 -1.15 9.59 -4.93
C VAL A 158 -1.62 10.12 -3.58
N ILE A 159 -0.85 11.06 -3.03
CA ILE A 159 -1.07 11.65 -1.71
C ILE A 159 -1.30 13.15 -1.81
N THR A 160 -2.12 13.68 -0.91
CA THR A 160 -2.41 15.12 -0.80
C THR A 160 -1.62 15.71 0.37
N ASN A 161 -0.93 16.81 0.13
CA ASN A 161 -0.39 17.67 1.17
C ASN A 161 -1.38 18.82 1.42
N LEU A 162 -2.00 18.83 2.60
CA LEU A 162 -3.00 19.85 2.95
C LEU A 162 -2.38 21.23 3.24
N GLU A 163 -1.10 21.27 3.66
CA GLU A 163 -0.40 22.52 3.95
C GLU A 163 -0.17 23.33 2.67
N THR A 164 0.08 22.66 1.56
CA THR A 164 0.43 23.29 0.28
C THR A 164 -0.67 23.15 -0.78
N ASN A 165 -1.74 22.40 -0.47
CA ASN A 165 -2.81 22.04 -1.42
C ASN A 165 -2.30 21.32 -2.68
N GLU A 166 -1.23 20.56 -2.54
CA GLU A 166 -0.68 19.75 -3.62
C GLU A 166 -1.20 18.32 -3.55
N LYS A 167 -1.47 17.71 -4.70
CA LYS A 167 -1.81 16.30 -4.84
C LYS A 167 -0.90 15.71 -5.91
N ILE A 168 0.09 14.93 -5.47
CA ILE A 168 1.15 14.43 -6.35
C ILE A 168 1.30 12.92 -6.17
N GLY A 169 1.62 12.24 -7.27
CA GLY A 169 1.92 10.82 -7.30
C GLY A 169 3.41 10.56 -7.35
N ILE A 170 3.86 9.60 -6.57
CA ILE A 170 5.21 9.03 -6.67
C ILE A 170 5.13 7.51 -6.82
N GLY A 171 6.18 6.92 -7.35
CA GLY A 171 6.26 5.48 -7.50
C GLY A 171 7.62 5.04 -8.01
N SER A 172 8.01 3.84 -7.65
CA SER A 172 9.22 3.20 -8.14
C SER A 172 9.02 1.68 -8.18
N THR A 173 10.02 0.95 -8.62
CA THR A 173 9.98 -0.53 -8.57
C THR A 173 9.78 -1.10 -7.18
N LEU A 174 10.10 -0.34 -6.13
CA LEU A 174 9.95 -0.73 -4.72
C LEU A 174 8.51 -0.66 -4.21
N THR A 175 7.64 0.09 -4.89
CA THR A 175 6.25 0.33 -4.47
C THR A 175 5.22 -0.51 -5.23
N PHE A 176 5.65 -1.38 -6.13
CA PHE A 176 4.77 -2.44 -6.61
C PHE A 176 4.35 -3.37 -5.46
N PRO A 177 3.06 -3.68 -5.28
CA PRO A 177 2.69 -4.78 -4.41
C PRO A 177 3.39 -6.08 -4.85
N CYS A 178 3.96 -6.82 -3.91
CA CYS A 178 4.54 -8.13 -4.22
C CYS A 178 3.46 -9.20 -4.41
N LEU A 179 2.29 -8.98 -3.80
CA LEU A 179 1.11 -9.84 -3.91
C LEU A 179 -0.15 -8.98 -3.97
N SER A 180 -1.08 -9.35 -4.84
CA SER A 180 -2.44 -8.81 -4.91
C SER A 180 -3.46 -9.94 -4.90
N ILE A 181 -4.52 -9.81 -4.09
CA ILE A 181 -5.56 -10.86 -3.95
C ILE A 181 -6.95 -10.25 -4.07
#